data_ec18ae76daa5caf6b02ab6436f745a2d
#
_entry.id   ec18ae76daa5caf6b02ab6436f745a2d
#
_cell.length_a   1.000
_cell.length_b   1.000
_cell.length_c   1.000
_cell.angle_alpha   90.00
_cell.angle_beta   90.00
_cell.angle_gamma   90.00
#
_symmetry.space_group_name_H-M   'P 1'
#
loop_
_entity.id
_entity.type
_entity.pdbx_description
1 polymer ?
#
loop_
_entity_poly.entity_id
_entity_poly.type
_entity_poly.pdbx_seq_one_letter_code
_entity_poly.pdbx_strand_id
1 'polypeptide(L)'
;LFFTACDKDNDSNKPMLNKLTFDKTKVEVTEGMETELKVKNGTAPFKAMLSGEKNKQIADVAVKDRVITIKGKMAGSATLAVTDKKGDKGVINVVVKKAAGTLKLDKTSLTMEVGKTEVVKVQNGNGKYTAIAKDPKTVEVMVNKYEISVKALKSGKTDVEVKDGDNNLGIISITVK
;
A
#
# COMPACT_ATOMS: atom_id res chain seq x y z
N LEU A 1 -11.78 35.76 -55.55
CA LEU A 1 -11.30 34.42 -55.11
C LEU A 1 -11.02 34.47 -53.59
N PHE A 2 -11.94 33.92 -52.83
CA PHE A 2 -11.78 33.79 -51.36
C PHE A 2 -11.33 32.34 -51.09
N PHE A 3 -10.14 32.19 -50.51
CA PHE A 3 -9.70 30.93 -49.94
C PHE A 3 -10.11 30.91 -48.44
N THR A 4 -11.08 30.08 -48.12
CA THR A 4 -11.39 29.69 -46.76
C THR A 4 -10.40 28.61 -46.34
N ALA A 5 -9.46 28.98 -45.49
CA ALA A 5 -8.62 28.03 -44.76
C ALA A 5 -9.48 27.35 -43.68
N CYS A 6 -9.70 26.03 -43.81
CA CYS A 6 -10.18 25.21 -42.72
C CYS A 6 -9.04 25.00 -41.76
N ASP A 7 -9.09 25.71 -40.64
CA ASP A 7 -8.30 25.42 -39.45
C ASP A 7 -8.79 24.09 -38.84
N LYS A 8 -8.04 23.03 -39.05
CA LYS A 8 -8.15 21.81 -38.26
C LYS A 8 -7.41 22.07 -36.96
N ASP A 9 -8.09 22.63 -35.99
CA ASP A 9 -7.63 22.62 -34.60
C ASP A 9 -7.53 21.19 -34.11
N ASN A 10 -6.35 20.61 -34.28
CA ASN A 10 -5.96 19.35 -33.69
C ASN A 10 -5.56 19.62 -32.21
N ASP A 11 -6.57 19.87 -31.39
CA ASP A 11 -6.41 20.16 -29.94
C ASP A 11 -6.20 18.84 -29.19
N SER A 12 -5.06 18.19 -29.45
CA SER A 12 -4.64 16.95 -28.79
C SER A 12 -4.17 17.16 -27.35
N ASN A 13 -4.27 18.37 -26.80
CA ASN A 13 -3.67 18.73 -25.51
C ASN A 13 -4.67 19.29 -24.49
N LYS A 14 -5.96 19.09 -24.73
CA LYS A 14 -6.96 19.45 -23.71
C LYS A 14 -6.93 18.39 -22.59
N PRO A 15 -6.66 18.76 -21.34
CA PRO A 15 -6.72 17.81 -20.23
C PRO A 15 -8.10 17.17 -20.22
N MET A 16 -8.14 15.82 -20.27
CA MET A 16 -9.40 15.08 -20.23
C MET A 16 -10.09 15.43 -18.91
N LEU A 17 -11.08 16.28 -18.95
CA LEU A 17 -11.90 16.59 -17.79
C LEU A 17 -12.64 15.32 -17.40
N ASN A 18 -12.31 14.77 -16.22
CA ASN A 18 -13.02 13.62 -15.69
C ASN A 18 -14.50 13.99 -15.48
N LYS A 19 -15.38 13.46 -16.33
CA LYS A 19 -16.82 13.63 -16.19
C LYS A 19 -17.41 12.65 -15.18
N LEU A 20 -16.82 11.46 -15.01
CA LEU A 20 -17.18 10.53 -13.97
C LEU A 20 -16.43 10.86 -12.69
N THR A 21 -17.14 10.83 -11.58
CA THR A 21 -16.61 11.06 -10.25
C THR A 21 -16.75 9.80 -9.40
N PHE A 22 -15.82 9.62 -8.47
CA PHE A 22 -15.71 8.45 -7.61
C PHE A 22 -15.82 8.85 -6.13
N ASP A 23 -16.05 7.87 -5.28
CA ASP A 23 -16.04 8.05 -3.82
C ASP A 23 -14.63 8.27 -3.25
N LYS A 24 -13.60 7.97 -4.06
CA LYS A 24 -12.18 8.14 -3.70
C LYS A 24 -11.47 8.93 -4.79
N THR A 25 -10.43 9.67 -4.42
CA THR A 25 -9.54 10.40 -5.35
C THR A 25 -8.35 9.54 -5.79
N LYS A 26 -8.05 8.47 -5.05
CA LYS A 26 -6.99 7.49 -5.26
C LYS A 26 -7.44 6.15 -4.68
N VAL A 27 -7.04 5.06 -5.30
CA VAL A 27 -7.26 3.70 -4.77
C VAL A 27 -5.94 3.15 -4.27
N GLU A 28 -5.93 2.68 -3.03
CA GLU A 28 -4.81 1.93 -2.46
C GLU A 28 -5.28 0.55 -2.05
N VAL A 29 -4.52 -0.47 -2.42
CA VAL A 29 -4.79 -1.87 -2.10
C VAL A 29 -3.46 -2.60 -1.88
N THR A 30 -3.44 -3.61 -1.02
CA THR A 30 -2.26 -4.45 -0.80
C THR A 30 -2.29 -5.66 -1.75
N GLU A 31 -1.12 -6.15 -2.17
CA GLU A 31 -1.01 -7.40 -2.94
C GLU A 31 -1.82 -8.53 -2.30
N GLY A 32 -2.59 -9.24 -3.12
CA GLY A 32 -3.48 -10.31 -2.68
C GLY A 32 -4.82 -9.86 -2.09
N MET A 33 -4.97 -8.56 -1.78
CA MET A 33 -6.19 -8.00 -1.20
C MET A 33 -7.07 -7.34 -2.27
N GLU A 34 -8.33 -7.10 -1.91
CA GLU A 34 -9.33 -6.43 -2.73
C GLU A 34 -9.82 -5.16 -2.06
N THR A 35 -10.20 -4.18 -2.87
CA THR A 35 -10.87 -2.95 -2.42
C THR A 35 -11.93 -2.54 -3.43
N GLU A 36 -12.88 -1.73 -2.98
CA GLU A 36 -13.96 -1.23 -3.83
C GLU A 36 -13.79 0.26 -4.13
N LEU A 37 -14.20 0.63 -5.33
CA LEU A 37 -14.35 2.00 -5.81
C LEU A 37 -15.78 2.18 -6.29
N LYS A 38 -16.49 3.21 -5.79
CA LYS A 38 -17.87 3.50 -6.19
C LYS A 38 -17.93 4.66 -7.17
N VAL A 39 -18.68 4.46 -8.25
CA VAL A 39 -18.96 5.52 -9.23
C VAL A 39 -20.16 6.35 -8.73
N LYS A 40 -19.95 7.66 -8.49
CA LYS A 40 -20.97 8.56 -7.94
C LYS A 40 -21.98 9.04 -8.96
N ASN A 41 -21.54 9.26 -10.19
CA ASN A 41 -22.38 9.80 -11.29
C ASN A 41 -22.27 8.92 -12.55
N GLY A 42 -22.90 9.31 -13.63
CA GLY A 42 -22.90 8.59 -14.89
C GLY A 42 -24.07 7.59 -15.04
N THR A 43 -24.14 6.95 -16.19
CA THR A 43 -25.22 6.04 -16.60
C THR A 43 -24.70 4.62 -16.79
N ALA A 44 -25.24 3.65 -16.04
CA ALA A 44 -24.90 2.23 -16.21
C ALA A 44 -25.29 1.70 -17.62
N PRO A 45 -24.61 0.66 -18.14
CA PRO A 45 -23.49 -0.06 -17.55
C PRO A 45 -22.16 0.69 -17.62
N PHE A 46 -21.29 0.43 -16.65
CA PHE A 46 -19.93 0.94 -16.61
C PHE A 46 -18.93 -0.10 -17.12
N LYS A 47 -17.88 0.37 -17.78
CA LYS A 47 -16.71 -0.43 -18.16
C LYS A 47 -15.48 0.13 -17.47
N ALA A 48 -14.66 -0.72 -16.87
CA ALA A 48 -13.41 -0.34 -16.21
C ALA A 48 -12.25 -1.09 -16.87
N MET A 49 -11.20 -0.37 -17.20
CA MET A 49 -10.01 -0.94 -17.86
C MET A 49 -8.76 -0.31 -17.29
N LEU A 50 -7.75 -1.14 -17.04
CA LEU A 50 -6.40 -0.68 -16.71
C LEU A 50 -5.67 -0.30 -18.01
N SER A 51 -5.01 0.85 -18.00
CA SER A 51 -4.33 1.41 -19.19
C SER A 51 -3.01 0.69 -19.45
N GLY A 52 -2.93 -0.07 -20.56
CA GLY A 52 -1.71 -0.77 -20.99
C GLY A 52 -1.46 -2.12 -20.30
N GLU A 53 -0.67 -2.96 -20.96
CA GLU A 53 -0.41 -4.34 -20.52
C GLU A 53 0.33 -4.43 -19.17
N LYS A 54 1.26 -3.51 -18.90
CA LYS A 54 1.97 -3.46 -17.60
C LYS A 54 1.01 -3.25 -16.43
N ASN A 55 -0.04 -2.44 -16.62
CA ASN A 55 -1.02 -2.15 -15.56
C ASN A 55 -1.91 -3.36 -15.24
N LYS A 56 -2.17 -4.23 -16.20
CA LYS A 56 -2.88 -5.50 -16.00
C LYS A 56 -2.10 -6.51 -15.16
N GLN A 57 -0.77 -6.36 -15.07
CA GLN A 57 0.06 -7.17 -14.17
C GLN A 57 -0.03 -6.66 -12.72
N ILE A 58 -0.35 -5.37 -12.53
CA ILE A 58 -0.39 -4.73 -11.21
C ILE A 58 -1.70 -5.05 -10.48
N ALA A 59 -2.84 -5.04 -11.18
CA ALA A 59 -4.14 -5.29 -10.59
C ALA A 59 -5.10 -5.97 -11.57
N ASP A 60 -6.14 -6.60 -11.02
CA ASP A 60 -7.34 -7.01 -11.76
C ASP A 60 -8.52 -6.12 -11.36
N VAL A 61 -9.47 -5.94 -12.27
CA VAL A 61 -10.66 -5.13 -12.04
C VAL A 61 -11.91 -5.88 -12.48
N ALA A 62 -12.96 -5.80 -11.69
CA ALA A 62 -14.28 -6.31 -12.00
C ALA A 62 -15.32 -5.21 -11.73
N VAL A 63 -16.36 -5.14 -12.57
CA VAL A 63 -17.43 -4.15 -12.44
C VAL A 63 -18.74 -4.84 -12.18
N LYS A 64 -19.42 -4.41 -11.13
CA LYS A 64 -20.80 -4.80 -10.82
C LYS A 64 -21.60 -3.55 -10.48
N ASP A 65 -22.57 -3.21 -11.35
CA ASP A 65 -23.37 -1.99 -11.24
C ASP A 65 -22.48 -0.73 -11.14
N ARG A 66 -22.51 -0.03 -10.02
CA ARG A 66 -21.71 1.18 -9.73
C ARG A 66 -20.46 0.91 -8.90
N VAL A 67 -20.18 -0.37 -8.61
CA VAL A 67 -19.04 -0.79 -7.79
C VAL A 67 -17.99 -1.45 -8.66
N ILE A 68 -16.76 -0.99 -8.54
CA ILE A 68 -15.60 -1.54 -9.20
C ILE A 68 -14.74 -2.19 -8.12
N THR A 69 -14.61 -3.51 -8.17
CA THR A 69 -13.70 -4.27 -7.30
C THR A 69 -12.32 -4.29 -7.92
N ILE A 70 -11.31 -3.92 -7.17
CA ILE A 70 -9.92 -3.86 -7.60
C ILE A 70 -9.12 -4.82 -6.70
N LYS A 71 -8.48 -5.80 -7.32
CA LYS A 71 -7.60 -6.78 -6.66
C LYS A 71 -6.15 -6.48 -6.97
N GLY A 72 -5.33 -6.24 -5.95
CA GLY A 72 -3.89 -6.04 -6.09
C GLY A 72 -3.19 -7.34 -6.43
N LYS A 73 -2.35 -7.36 -7.48
CA LYS A 73 -1.55 -8.53 -7.91
C LYS A 73 -0.07 -8.36 -7.63
N MET A 74 0.46 -7.21 -7.99
CA MET A 74 1.88 -6.90 -7.87
C MET A 74 2.06 -5.44 -7.47
N ALA A 75 2.99 -5.15 -6.57
CA ALA A 75 3.28 -3.79 -6.12
C ALA A 75 3.63 -2.87 -7.30
N GLY A 76 2.99 -1.70 -7.33
CA GLY A 76 3.17 -0.73 -8.39
C GLY A 76 2.00 0.25 -8.47
N SER A 77 2.05 1.09 -9.51
CA SER A 77 0.98 2.05 -9.80
C SER A 77 0.38 1.76 -11.18
N ALA A 78 -0.94 1.80 -11.24
CA ALA A 78 -1.72 1.60 -12.45
C ALA A 78 -2.76 2.71 -12.61
N THR A 79 -3.12 3.01 -13.86
CA THR A 79 -4.19 3.94 -14.18
C THR A 79 -5.43 3.16 -14.56
N LEU A 80 -6.52 3.40 -13.85
CA LEU A 80 -7.84 2.82 -14.12
C LEU A 80 -8.71 3.85 -14.85
N ALA A 81 -9.12 3.52 -16.05
CA ALA A 81 -10.09 4.28 -16.85
C ALA A 81 -11.47 3.63 -16.72
N VAL A 82 -12.47 4.43 -16.39
CA VAL A 82 -13.87 4.01 -16.30
C VAL A 82 -14.67 4.78 -17.33
N THR A 83 -15.54 4.07 -18.04
CA THR A 83 -16.42 4.67 -19.07
C THR A 83 -17.85 4.22 -18.79
N ASP A 84 -18.80 5.12 -18.89
CA ASP A 84 -20.23 4.83 -18.76
C ASP A 84 -20.90 4.52 -20.11
N LYS A 85 -22.22 4.24 -20.09
CA LYS A 85 -23.02 3.96 -21.30
C LYS A 85 -23.01 5.12 -22.32
N LYS A 86 -22.89 6.35 -21.87
CA LYS A 86 -22.89 7.55 -22.73
C LYS A 86 -21.50 7.89 -23.28
N GLY A 87 -20.45 7.16 -22.87
CA GLY A 87 -19.07 7.43 -23.25
C GLY A 87 -18.36 8.44 -22.36
N ASP A 88 -19.01 8.91 -21.28
CA ASP A 88 -18.35 9.75 -20.30
C ASP A 88 -17.26 8.97 -19.57
N LYS A 89 -16.10 9.61 -19.35
CA LYS A 89 -14.92 8.94 -18.79
C LYS A 89 -14.51 9.52 -17.46
N GLY A 90 -13.96 8.68 -16.61
CA GLY A 90 -13.24 9.05 -15.40
C GLY A 90 -11.96 8.23 -15.29
N VAL A 91 -10.92 8.84 -14.77
CA VAL A 91 -9.62 8.20 -14.58
C VAL A 91 -9.21 8.33 -13.12
N ILE A 92 -8.70 7.25 -12.55
CA ILE A 92 -8.22 7.23 -11.16
C ILE A 92 -6.93 6.42 -11.07
N ASN A 93 -6.03 6.86 -10.19
CA ASN A 93 -4.79 6.14 -9.93
C ASN A 93 -5.03 5.03 -8.91
N VAL A 94 -4.51 3.83 -9.22
CA VAL A 94 -4.52 2.64 -8.37
C VAL A 94 -3.09 2.37 -7.94
N VAL A 95 -2.85 2.29 -6.64
CA VAL A 95 -1.56 1.94 -6.07
C VAL A 95 -1.69 0.61 -5.35
N VAL A 96 -0.95 -0.38 -5.81
CA VAL A 96 -0.81 -1.67 -5.13
C VAL A 96 0.44 -1.63 -4.26
N LYS A 97 0.25 -1.78 -2.96
CA LYS A 97 1.34 -1.87 -1.99
C LYS A 97 1.78 -3.32 -1.83
N LYS A 98 3.08 -3.54 -1.69
CA LYS A 98 3.60 -4.86 -1.41
C LYS A 98 2.98 -5.43 -0.13
N ALA A 99 2.59 -6.70 -0.14
CA ALA A 99 2.15 -7.38 1.08
C ALA A 99 3.31 -7.48 2.07
N ALA A 100 3.02 -7.25 3.34
CA ALA A 100 4.01 -7.44 4.39
C ALA A 100 4.43 -8.92 4.43
N GLY A 101 5.70 -9.16 4.26
CA GLY A 101 6.32 -10.47 4.50
C GLY A 101 6.69 -10.65 5.98
N THR A 102 7.32 -11.78 6.30
CA THR A 102 7.80 -12.07 7.65
C THR A 102 9.31 -11.80 7.73
N LEU A 103 9.73 -11.02 8.72
CA LEU A 103 11.12 -10.92 9.11
C LEU A 103 11.51 -12.13 9.95
N LYS A 104 12.63 -12.76 9.61
CA LYS A 104 13.25 -13.78 10.42
C LYS A 104 14.16 -13.12 11.45
N LEU A 105 13.94 -13.44 12.70
CA LEU A 105 14.72 -12.99 13.84
C LEU A 105 15.45 -14.21 14.45
N ASP A 106 16.64 -14.00 14.98
CA ASP A 106 17.39 -15.07 15.69
C ASP A 106 16.70 -15.46 17.01
N LYS A 107 15.98 -14.51 17.61
CA LYS A 107 15.16 -14.72 18.82
C LYS A 107 13.79 -14.05 18.63
N THR A 108 12.72 -14.78 18.89
CA THR A 108 11.34 -14.26 18.84
C THR A 108 10.73 -14.05 20.22
N SER A 109 11.43 -14.49 21.26
CA SER A 109 11.03 -14.26 22.66
C SER A 109 12.25 -14.01 23.53
N LEU A 110 12.11 -13.08 24.49
CA LEU A 110 13.11 -12.74 25.49
C LEU A 110 12.51 -12.80 26.90
N THR A 111 13.25 -13.39 27.82
CA THR A 111 12.99 -13.28 29.27
C THR A 111 14.18 -12.58 29.91
N MET A 112 13.95 -11.42 30.50
CA MET A 112 15.00 -10.53 30.97
C MET A 112 14.73 -10.06 32.41
N GLU A 113 15.78 -9.72 33.15
CA GLU A 113 15.66 -8.97 34.41
C GLU A 113 15.70 -7.47 34.15
N VAL A 114 15.07 -6.69 35.01
CA VAL A 114 15.11 -5.21 34.94
C VAL A 114 16.56 -4.71 34.92
N GLY A 115 16.84 -3.76 34.02
CA GLY A 115 18.16 -3.17 33.82
C GLY A 115 19.06 -3.93 32.85
N LYS A 116 18.68 -5.14 32.41
CA LYS A 116 19.47 -5.92 31.44
C LYS A 116 19.15 -5.48 29.98
N THR A 117 20.11 -5.69 29.11
CA THR A 117 19.98 -5.45 27.66
C THR A 117 20.27 -6.74 26.92
N GLU A 118 19.40 -7.08 25.98
CA GLU A 118 19.56 -8.20 25.06
C GLU A 118 19.56 -7.69 23.62
N VAL A 119 20.24 -8.41 22.73
CA VAL A 119 20.30 -8.10 21.32
C VAL A 119 19.61 -9.19 20.51
N VAL A 120 18.73 -8.78 19.60
CA VAL A 120 18.08 -9.64 18.62
C VAL A 120 18.58 -9.24 17.22
N LYS A 121 18.95 -10.23 16.42
CA LYS A 121 19.45 -10.01 15.06
C LYS A 121 18.38 -10.32 14.03
N VAL A 122 18.23 -9.41 13.08
CA VAL A 122 17.39 -9.62 11.91
C VAL A 122 18.19 -10.39 10.85
N GLN A 123 17.65 -11.51 10.39
CA GLN A 123 18.34 -12.44 9.49
C GLN A 123 17.99 -12.24 8.01
N ASN A 124 16.89 -11.50 7.71
CA ASN A 124 16.47 -11.19 6.35
C ASN A 124 15.90 -9.77 6.27
N GLY A 125 15.43 -9.35 5.10
CA GLY A 125 14.84 -8.04 4.86
C GLY A 125 15.77 -7.12 4.07
N ASN A 126 15.37 -5.84 3.92
CA ASN A 126 16.05 -4.91 3.01
C ASN A 126 17.03 -3.92 3.70
N GLY A 127 17.34 -4.12 4.98
CA GLY A 127 18.36 -3.36 5.71
C GLY A 127 17.90 -2.00 6.27
N LYS A 128 16.64 -1.60 6.08
CA LYS A 128 16.07 -0.39 6.67
C LYS A 128 15.12 -0.77 7.80
N TYR A 129 15.68 -1.08 8.96
CA TYR A 129 14.88 -1.60 10.07
C TYR A 129 14.40 -0.49 11.00
N THR A 130 13.18 -0.66 11.52
CA THR A 130 12.60 0.10 12.62
C THR A 130 12.09 -0.86 13.68
N ALA A 131 12.16 -0.49 14.95
CA ALA A 131 11.64 -1.29 16.05
C ALA A 131 10.81 -0.41 16.97
N ILE A 132 9.62 -0.88 17.34
CA ILE A 132 8.68 -0.15 18.20
C ILE A 132 8.20 -1.08 19.29
N ALA A 133 8.45 -0.69 20.56
CA ALA A 133 7.86 -1.36 21.71
C ALA A 133 6.38 -0.97 21.85
N LYS A 134 5.48 -1.94 22.02
CA LYS A 134 4.06 -1.66 22.32
C LYS A 134 3.88 -0.98 23.66
N ASP A 135 4.72 -1.31 24.63
CA ASP A 135 4.81 -0.59 25.91
C ASP A 135 6.23 -0.07 26.12
N PRO A 136 6.49 1.21 25.80
CA PRO A 136 7.80 1.83 25.97
C PRO A 136 8.18 2.09 27.44
N LYS A 137 7.28 1.87 28.40
CA LYS A 137 7.58 1.93 29.83
C LYS A 137 8.20 0.64 30.36
N THR A 138 7.92 -0.49 29.67
CA THR A 138 8.45 -1.81 30.03
C THR A 138 9.82 -2.05 29.42
N VAL A 139 10.03 -1.64 28.17
CA VAL A 139 11.31 -1.79 27.46
C VAL A 139 11.64 -0.59 26.58
N GLU A 140 12.92 -0.29 26.47
CA GLU A 140 13.49 0.63 25.48
C GLU A 140 14.13 -0.17 24.36
N VAL A 141 13.97 0.29 23.11
CA VAL A 141 14.51 -0.37 21.93
C VAL A 141 15.37 0.58 21.11
N MET A 142 16.48 0.07 20.61
CA MET A 142 17.37 0.77 19.69
C MET A 142 17.70 -0.13 18.49
N VAL A 143 17.76 0.47 17.30
CA VAL A 143 18.13 -0.24 16.07
C VAL A 143 19.50 0.21 15.62
N ASN A 144 20.40 -0.75 15.42
CA ASN A 144 21.71 -0.54 14.83
C ASN A 144 21.91 -1.55 13.68
N LYS A 145 21.75 -1.05 12.43
CA LYS A 145 21.76 -1.92 11.24
C LYS A 145 20.75 -3.07 11.35
N TYR A 146 21.24 -4.30 11.48
CA TYR A 146 20.42 -5.52 11.62
C TYR A 146 20.26 -5.99 13.08
N GLU A 147 20.75 -5.21 14.05
CA GLU A 147 20.69 -5.52 15.47
C GLU A 147 19.64 -4.65 16.19
N ILE A 148 18.77 -5.30 16.92
CA ILE A 148 17.74 -4.68 17.75
C ILE A 148 18.16 -4.87 19.21
N SER A 149 18.61 -3.82 19.86
CA SER A 149 18.91 -3.83 21.29
C SER A 149 17.64 -3.56 22.09
N VAL A 150 17.33 -4.41 23.02
CA VAL A 150 16.17 -4.31 23.92
C VAL A 150 16.67 -4.18 25.34
N LYS A 151 16.38 -3.06 26.01
CA LYS A 151 16.71 -2.81 27.41
C LYS A 151 15.46 -2.92 28.26
N ALA A 152 15.50 -3.76 29.28
CA ALA A 152 14.41 -3.92 30.22
C ALA A 152 14.39 -2.76 31.26
N LEU A 153 13.26 -2.04 31.34
CA LEU A 153 13.10 -0.88 32.21
C LEU A 153 12.26 -1.20 33.46
N LYS A 154 11.21 -2.00 33.28
CA LYS A 154 10.25 -2.33 34.33
C LYS A 154 9.72 -3.75 34.12
N SER A 155 9.43 -4.45 35.24
CA SER A 155 8.77 -5.76 35.17
C SER A 155 7.41 -5.68 34.47
N GLY A 156 7.15 -6.64 33.60
CA GLY A 156 5.94 -6.70 32.78
C GLY A 156 6.12 -7.54 31.52
N LYS A 157 5.09 -7.56 30.67
CA LYS A 157 5.11 -8.21 29.36
C LYS A 157 4.79 -7.22 28.26
N THR A 158 5.51 -7.27 27.16
CA THR A 158 5.27 -6.43 25.99
C THR A 158 5.78 -7.12 24.73
N ASP A 159 5.36 -6.63 23.56
CA ASP A 159 5.93 -7.03 22.28
C ASP A 159 6.71 -5.86 21.66
N VAL A 160 7.73 -6.19 20.91
CA VAL A 160 8.43 -5.27 20.00
C VAL A 160 8.13 -5.66 18.58
N GLU A 161 7.56 -4.73 17.80
CA GLU A 161 7.37 -4.87 16.36
C GLU A 161 8.61 -4.37 15.64
N VAL A 162 9.19 -5.22 14.81
CA VAL A 162 10.32 -4.90 13.93
C VAL A 162 9.83 -4.89 12.49
N LYS A 163 10.09 -3.80 11.77
CA LYS A 163 9.73 -3.67 10.34
C LYS A 163 10.95 -3.26 9.54
N ASP A 164 10.99 -3.72 8.28
CA ASP A 164 11.93 -3.20 7.29
C ASP A 164 11.27 -2.16 6.36
N GLY A 165 12.03 -1.61 5.42
CA GLY A 165 11.53 -0.61 4.48
C GLY A 165 10.46 -1.11 3.50
N ASP A 166 10.27 -2.43 3.36
CA ASP A 166 9.21 -3.07 2.58
C ASP A 166 8.00 -3.47 3.45
N ASN A 167 7.96 -3.03 4.72
CA ASN A 167 6.96 -3.38 5.73
C ASN A 167 6.89 -4.89 6.10
N ASN A 168 7.94 -5.66 5.82
CA ASN A 168 8.03 -7.01 6.37
C ASN A 168 8.09 -6.91 7.90
N LEU A 169 7.34 -7.79 8.59
CA LEU A 169 7.11 -7.70 10.03
C LEU A 169 7.77 -8.86 10.78
N GLY A 170 8.48 -8.54 11.87
CA GLY A 170 8.91 -9.48 12.89
C GLY A 170 8.39 -9.04 14.26
N ILE A 171 8.11 -9.99 15.15
CA ILE A 171 7.65 -9.71 16.51
C ILE A 171 8.59 -10.37 17.49
N ILE A 172 8.98 -9.64 18.55
CA ILE A 172 9.74 -10.14 19.69
C ILE A 172 8.83 -10.03 20.92
N SER A 173 8.44 -11.16 21.50
CA SER A 173 7.66 -11.18 22.74
C SER A 173 8.60 -11.12 23.94
N ILE A 174 8.37 -10.17 24.85
CA ILE A 174 9.28 -9.87 25.97
C ILE A 174 8.57 -10.08 27.29
N THR A 175 9.24 -10.76 28.20
CA THR A 175 8.87 -10.88 29.60
C THR A 175 10.00 -10.32 30.44
N VAL A 176 9.73 -9.26 31.21
CA VAL A 176 10.67 -8.68 32.17
C VAL A 176 10.24 -9.11 33.59
N LYS A 177 11.17 -9.71 34.32
CA LYS A 177 10.99 -10.19 35.70
C LYS A 177 11.56 -9.21 36.70
#